data_132e2a00ce719bf556269888f277b62d
#
_entry.id   132e2a00ce719bf556269888f277b62d
#
_cell.length_a   1.000
_cell.length_b   1.000
_cell.length_c   1.000
_cell.angle_alpha   90.00
_cell.angle_beta   90.00
_cell.angle_gamma   90.00
#
_symmetry.space_group_name_H-M   'P 1'
#
loop_
_entity.id
_entity.type
_entity.pdbx_description
1 polymer ?
#
loop_
_entity_poly.entity_id
_entity_poly.type
_entity_poly.pdbx_seq_one_letter_code
_entity_poly.pdbx_strand_id
1 'polypeptide(L)'
;MKARTLLTVFLVCLLALAGCDQETMMSEKGFRLPDGDAQAGREAFLYMQCHQCHTIDGEELPAIGGTEPPYVQLGGKVTKVMTYGELITSIINPSHKLAKGYAEETVSEDGESNMYIYNQHMTVQELIDIVMFLQPYYDVVAPDYRYTVYP
;
A
#
# COMPACT_ATOMS: atom_id res chain seq x y z
N MET A 1 20.67 -33.76 -41.22
CA MET A 1 19.37 -33.10 -41.06
C MET A 1 18.90 -33.11 -39.61
N LYS A 2 18.99 -34.19 -38.82
CA LYS A 2 18.51 -34.30 -37.43
C LYS A 2 19.14 -33.32 -36.43
N ALA A 3 20.43 -33.02 -36.54
CA ALA A 3 21.13 -32.09 -35.63
C ALA A 3 20.68 -30.64 -35.76
N ARG A 4 20.38 -30.18 -36.97
CA ARG A 4 19.88 -28.81 -37.22
C ARG A 4 18.47 -28.60 -36.69
N THR A 5 17.63 -29.63 -36.83
CA THR A 5 16.25 -29.58 -36.30
C THR A 5 16.23 -29.58 -34.77
N LEU A 6 17.12 -30.35 -34.14
CA LEU A 6 17.28 -30.34 -32.67
C LEU A 6 17.77 -28.98 -32.14
N LEU A 7 18.69 -28.34 -32.83
CA LEU A 7 19.24 -27.04 -32.47
C LEU A 7 18.18 -25.95 -32.58
N THR A 8 17.33 -25.96 -33.62
CA THR A 8 16.23 -25.02 -33.80
C THR A 8 15.13 -25.19 -32.75
N VAL A 9 14.77 -26.42 -32.42
CA VAL A 9 13.79 -26.68 -31.33
C VAL A 9 14.31 -26.21 -29.99
N PHE A 10 15.59 -26.46 -29.69
CA PHE A 10 16.23 -26.01 -28.45
C PHE A 10 16.29 -24.49 -28.35
N LEU A 11 16.58 -23.79 -29.44
CA LEU A 11 16.61 -22.32 -29.50
C LEU A 11 15.20 -21.71 -29.32
N VAL A 12 14.18 -22.32 -29.89
CA VAL A 12 12.77 -21.89 -29.75
C VAL A 12 12.29 -22.11 -28.32
N CYS A 13 12.65 -23.23 -27.64
CA CYS A 13 12.34 -23.46 -26.22
C CYS A 13 13.04 -22.47 -25.31
N LEU A 14 14.29 -22.09 -25.60
CA LEU A 14 15.02 -21.08 -24.83
C LEU A 14 14.37 -19.67 -24.92
N LEU A 15 13.87 -19.33 -26.12
CA LEU A 15 13.16 -18.06 -26.33
C LEU A 15 11.78 -18.03 -25.64
N ALA A 16 11.11 -19.17 -25.52
CA ALA A 16 9.83 -19.28 -24.83
C ALA A 16 9.94 -19.15 -23.28
N LEU A 17 11.13 -19.42 -22.72
CA LEU A 17 11.38 -19.28 -21.28
C LEU A 17 11.71 -17.83 -20.86
N ALA A 18 12.01 -16.93 -21.80
CA ALA A 18 12.31 -15.53 -21.52
C ALA A 18 11.05 -14.64 -21.35
N GLY A 19 9.85 -15.21 -21.43
CA GLY A 19 8.59 -14.47 -21.55
C GLY A 19 7.85 -14.15 -20.26
N CYS A 20 8.34 -14.58 -19.08
CA CYS A 20 7.68 -14.24 -17.82
C CYS A 20 8.69 -13.57 -16.89
N ASP A 21 8.88 -12.28 -17.09
CA ASP A 21 9.61 -11.43 -16.16
C ASP A 21 8.71 -11.14 -14.95
N GLN A 22 8.96 -11.83 -13.86
CA GLN A 22 8.24 -11.69 -12.61
C GLN A 22 8.45 -10.30 -11.98
N GLU A 23 9.54 -9.62 -12.30
CA GLU A 23 9.77 -8.23 -11.91
C GLU A 23 8.76 -7.29 -12.59
N THR A 24 8.34 -7.58 -13.80
CA THR A 24 7.32 -6.79 -14.52
C THR A 24 5.94 -6.91 -13.85
N MET A 25 5.60 -8.05 -13.28
CA MET A 25 4.34 -8.24 -12.53
C MET A 25 4.37 -7.60 -11.14
N MET A 26 5.56 -7.47 -10.54
CA MET A 26 5.77 -6.85 -9.22
C MET A 26 6.18 -5.39 -9.33
N SER A 27 6.47 -4.88 -10.53
CA SER A 27 6.87 -3.50 -10.76
C SER A 27 5.69 -2.55 -10.64
N GLU A 28 5.98 -1.30 -10.31
CA GLU A 28 5.03 -0.18 -10.28
C GLU A 28 4.34 0.12 -11.63
N LYS A 29 4.66 -0.65 -12.69
CA LYS A 29 4.13 -0.48 -14.05
C LYS A 29 2.72 -1.04 -14.26
N GLY A 30 2.11 -1.64 -13.22
CA GLY A 30 0.75 -2.15 -13.29
C GLY A 30 -0.30 -1.03 -13.27
N PHE A 31 -1.07 -0.98 -12.21
CA PHE A 31 -2.05 0.08 -11.99
C PHE A 31 -1.35 1.31 -11.38
N ARG A 32 -1.42 2.44 -12.06
CA ARG A 32 -0.90 3.72 -11.58
C ARG A 32 -1.92 4.83 -11.85
N LEU A 33 -2.25 5.57 -10.81
CA LEU A 33 -3.02 6.80 -10.93
C LEU A 33 -2.12 7.93 -11.49
N PRO A 34 -2.69 9.01 -12.05
CA PRO A 34 -1.94 10.21 -12.38
C PRO A 34 -1.22 10.78 -11.16
N ASP A 35 -0.25 11.65 -11.39
CA ASP A 35 0.38 12.40 -10.31
C ASP A 35 -0.66 13.36 -9.70
N GLY A 36 -0.72 13.40 -8.37
CA GLY A 36 -1.64 14.23 -7.59
C GLY A 36 -0.94 15.42 -6.95
N ASP A 37 -1.73 16.22 -6.25
CA ASP A 37 -1.26 17.36 -5.46
C ASP A 37 -1.25 16.96 -3.96
N ALA A 38 -0.06 16.91 -3.35
CA ALA A 38 0.08 16.53 -1.95
C ALA A 38 -0.56 17.55 -0.99
N GLN A 39 -0.62 18.82 -1.36
CA GLN A 39 -1.28 19.86 -0.56
C GLN A 39 -2.81 19.64 -0.59
N ALA A 40 -3.38 19.48 -1.78
CA ALA A 40 -4.80 19.15 -1.93
C ALA A 40 -5.14 17.82 -1.23
N GLY A 41 -4.24 16.84 -1.27
CA GLY A 41 -4.37 15.58 -0.55
C GLY A 41 -4.42 15.74 0.97
N ARG A 42 -3.58 16.61 1.53
CA ARG A 42 -3.63 16.95 2.96
C ARG A 42 -4.97 17.62 3.32
N GLU A 43 -5.43 18.53 2.51
CA GLU A 43 -6.72 19.21 2.70
C GLU A 43 -7.89 18.22 2.63
N ALA A 44 -7.88 17.31 1.64
CA ALA A 44 -8.88 16.25 1.51
C ALA A 44 -8.85 15.28 2.70
N PHE A 45 -7.67 14.88 3.18
CA PHE A 45 -7.47 14.04 4.36
C PHE A 45 -8.09 14.66 5.61
N LEU A 46 -7.92 15.96 5.79
CA LEU A 46 -8.50 16.70 6.91
C LEU A 46 -10.01 16.91 6.73
N TYR A 47 -10.47 17.26 5.52
CA TYR A 47 -11.87 17.47 5.20
C TYR A 47 -12.71 16.19 5.41
N MET A 48 -12.18 15.05 5.00
CA MET A 48 -12.81 13.73 5.21
C MET A 48 -12.61 13.21 6.64
N GLN A 49 -11.97 13.99 7.51
CA GLN A 49 -11.74 13.66 8.91
C GLN A 49 -10.96 12.35 9.15
N CYS A 50 -10.09 11.95 8.20
CA CYS A 50 -9.26 10.75 8.32
C CYS A 50 -8.40 10.79 9.60
N HIS A 51 -7.99 11.99 10.02
CA HIS A 51 -7.21 12.25 11.23
C HIS A 51 -8.00 12.03 12.55
N GLN A 52 -9.30 11.69 12.48
CA GLN A 52 -10.03 11.20 13.67
C GLN A 52 -9.51 9.85 14.15
N CYS A 53 -9.07 9.00 13.22
CA CYS A 53 -8.60 7.65 13.50
C CYS A 53 -7.15 7.42 13.12
N HIS A 54 -6.52 8.34 12.39
CA HIS A 54 -5.15 8.20 11.89
C HIS A 54 -4.23 9.30 12.39
N THR A 55 -3.05 8.90 12.85
CA THR A 55 -1.87 9.76 12.96
C THR A 55 -0.94 9.49 11.78
N ILE A 56 -0.05 10.43 11.47
CA ILE A 56 0.98 10.26 10.44
C ILE A 56 2.34 10.45 11.09
N ASP A 57 3.25 9.51 10.88
CA ASP A 57 4.60 9.58 11.43
C ASP A 57 5.34 10.83 10.89
N GLY A 58 5.76 11.71 11.80
CA GLY A 58 6.45 12.95 11.43
C GLY A 58 5.56 14.12 10.95
N GLU A 59 4.23 13.99 10.98
CA GLU A 59 3.30 15.05 10.61
C GLU A 59 2.43 15.48 11.78
N GLU A 60 2.32 16.79 12.03
CA GLU A 60 1.40 17.34 13.02
C GLU A 60 0.03 17.62 12.39
N LEU A 61 -0.97 16.89 12.84
CA LEU A 61 -2.35 17.06 12.39
C LEU A 61 -3.16 17.84 13.45
N PRO A 62 -4.16 18.64 13.03
CA PRO A 62 -5.04 19.34 13.97
C PRO A 62 -5.75 18.36 14.90
N ALA A 63 -5.78 18.66 16.20
CA ALA A 63 -6.53 17.85 17.15
C ALA A 63 -8.04 17.99 16.91
N ILE A 64 -8.75 16.86 16.91
CA ILE A 64 -10.22 16.84 16.94
C ILE A 64 -10.63 16.70 18.40
N GLY A 65 -11.34 17.72 18.91
CA GLY A 65 -11.75 17.73 20.30
C GLY A 65 -12.81 16.66 20.61
N GLY A 66 -12.63 15.95 21.74
CA GLY A 66 -13.70 15.22 22.40
C GLY A 66 -13.69 13.69 22.34
N THR A 67 -12.80 13.07 21.61
CA THR A 67 -12.66 11.61 21.61
C THR A 67 -11.18 11.23 21.65
N GLU A 68 -10.81 10.23 22.45
CA GLU A 68 -9.57 9.49 22.25
C GLU A 68 -9.87 8.35 21.29
N PRO A 69 -9.62 8.52 19.98
CA PRO A 69 -9.86 7.46 19.01
C PRO A 69 -8.76 6.42 19.10
N PRO A 70 -9.03 5.21 18.63
CA PRO A 70 -7.97 4.29 18.29
C PRO A 70 -7.14 4.89 17.15
N TYR A 71 -5.98 5.44 17.47
CA TYR A 71 -5.10 5.98 16.44
C TYR A 71 -4.35 4.85 15.75
N VAL A 72 -4.65 4.64 14.48
CA VAL A 72 -3.84 3.82 13.59
C VAL A 72 -2.81 4.74 12.94
N GLN A 73 -1.54 4.52 13.26
CA GLN A 73 -0.44 5.30 12.70
C GLN A 73 -0.21 4.93 11.24
N LEU A 74 -0.16 5.95 10.39
CA LEU A 74 0.25 5.86 8.99
C LEU A 74 1.70 6.28 8.85
N GLY A 75 2.39 5.76 7.82
CA GLY A 75 3.79 6.07 7.57
C GLY A 75 4.76 5.32 8.47
N GLY A 76 5.96 5.86 8.61
CA GLY A 76 7.06 5.28 9.36
C GLY A 76 7.79 4.15 8.63
N LYS A 77 8.64 3.44 9.38
CA LYS A 77 9.46 2.35 8.85
C LYS A 77 8.63 1.10 8.59
N VAL A 78 8.56 0.68 7.34
CA VAL A 78 7.85 -0.53 6.91
C VAL A 78 8.81 -1.55 6.34
N THR A 79 8.67 -2.82 6.73
CA THR A 79 9.50 -3.93 6.23
C THR A 79 8.98 -4.56 4.95
N LYS A 80 7.78 -4.21 4.55
CA LYS A 80 7.19 -4.57 3.27
C LYS A 80 7.06 -3.31 2.45
N VAL A 81 7.30 -3.44 1.15
CA VAL A 81 6.94 -2.39 0.20
C VAL A 81 5.43 -2.22 0.33
N MET A 82 5.02 -1.17 1.04
CA MET A 82 3.65 -0.67 0.92
C MET A 82 3.57 -0.12 -0.50
N THR A 83 3.17 -0.98 -1.42
CA THR A 83 3.04 -0.57 -2.80
C THR A 83 1.98 0.51 -2.88
N TYR A 84 2.14 1.41 -3.82
CA TYR A 84 1.13 2.39 -4.17
C TYR A 84 -0.28 1.76 -4.28
N GLY A 85 -0.37 0.55 -4.88
CA GLY A 85 -1.61 -0.21 -4.97
C GLY A 85 -2.15 -0.68 -3.61
N GLU A 86 -1.29 -1.05 -2.65
CA GLU A 86 -1.74 -1.41 -1.29
C GLU A 86 -2.32 -0.20 -0.56
N LEU A 87 -1.69 0.97 -0.67
CA LEU A 87 -2.19 2.19 -0.06
C LEU A 87 -3.57 2.57 -0.61
N ILE A 88 -3.72 2.57 -1.94
CA ILE A 88 -5.02 2.79 -2.60
C ILE A 88 -6.05 1.78 -2.08
N THR A 89 -5.71 0.49 -2.09
CA THR A 89 -6.63 -0.57 -1.67
C THR A 89 -7.04 -0.40 -0.22
N SER A 90 -6.13 0.02 0.67
CA SER A 90 -6.43 0.27 2.08
C SER A 90 -7.44 1.42 2.27
N ILE A 91 -7.47 2.39 1.37
CA ILE A 91 -8.43 3.50 1.42
C ILE A 91 -9.81 3.06 0.90
N ILE A 92 -9.86 2.37 -0.26
CA ILE A 92 -11.12 2.05 -0.94
C ILE A 92 -11.74 0.71 -0.54
N ASN A 93 -10.98 -0.17 0.10
CA ASN A 93 -11.40 -1.48 0.61
C ASN A 93 -10.68 -1.80 1.92
N PRO A 94 -10.95 -1.09 3.01
CA PRO A 94 -10.19 -1.19 4.26
C PRO A 94 -10.26 -2.57 4.93
N SER A 95 -11.32 -3.34 4.68
CA SER A 95 -11.45 -4.71 5.22
C SER A 95 -10.59 -5.75 4.52
N HIS A 96 -9.94 -5.42 3.37
CA HIS A 96 -9.07 -6.37 2.67
C HIS A 96 -7.87 -6.81 3.53
N LYS A 97 -7.47 -5.97 4.50
CA LYS A 97 -6.33 -6.21 5.37
C LYS A 97 -6.40 -5.33 6.61
N LEU A 98 -6.74 -5.92 7.74
CA LEU A 98 -6.82 -5.22 9.01
C LEU A 98 -5.43 -4.78 9.51
N ALA A 99 -5.39 -3.65 10.21
CA ALA A 99 -4.17 -3.12 10.80
C ALA A 99 -3.62 -4.08 11.86
N LYS A 100 -2.31 -4.33 11.83
CA LYS A 100 -1.64 -5.22 12.79
C LYS A 100 -1.00 -4.43 13.91
N GLY A 101 -0.93 -5.04 15.10
CA GLY A 101 -0.33 -4.40 16.29
C GLY A 101 -1.31 -3.60 17.13
N TYR A 102 -2.59 -3.65 16.79
CA TYR A 102 -3.70 -3.07 17.54
C TYR A 102 -4.61 -4.18 18.08
N ALA A 103 -5.35 -3.91 19.15
CA ALA A 103 -6.39 -4.82 19.60
C ALA A 103 -7.48 -4.94 18.52
N GLU A 104 -7.99 -6.14 18.30
CA GLU A 104 -8.91 -6.41 17.18
C GLU A 104 -10.17 -5.54 17.28
N GLU A 105 -10.75 -5.44 18.48
CA GLU A 105 -11.92 -4.62 18.77
C GLU A 105 -11.72 -3.11 18.51
N THR A 106 -10.46 -2.68 18.40
CA THR A 106 -10.10 -1.30 18.10
C THR A 106 -10.19 -0.98 16.62
N VAL A 107 -9.85 -1.96 15.77
CA VAL A 107 -9.68 -1.76 14.32
C VAL A 107 -10.72 -2.49 13.49
N SER A 108 -11.49 -3.41 14.10
CA SER A 108 -12.52 -4.20 13.40
C SER A 108 -13.69 -4.57 14.31
N GLU A 109 -14.84 -4.82 13.67
CA GLU A 109 -16.03 -5.43 14.25
C GLU A 109 -16.49 -6.55 13.32
N ASP A 110 -16.73 -7.75 13.86
CA ASP A 110 -17.13 -8.95 13.11
C ASP A 110 -16.20 -9.28 11.91
N GLY A 111 -14.89 -8.94 12.02
CA GLY A 111 -13.90 -9.18 10.98
C GLY A 111 -13.86 -8.12 9.87
N GLU A 112 -14.73 -7.12 9.93
CA GLU A 112 -14.72 -5.96 9.03
C GLU A 112 -14.02 -4.77 9.69
N SER A 113 -13.32 -3.96 8.88
CA SER A 113 -12.62 -2.78 9.36
C SER A 113 -13.58 -1.72 9.92
N ASN A 114 -13.22 -1.11 11.06
CA ASN A 114 -13.94 0.05 11.61
C ASN A 114 -13.72 1.33 10.78
N MET A 115 -12.82 1.30 9.78
CA MET A 115 -12.61 2.43 8.88
C MET A 115 -13.82 2.63 7.98
N TYR A 116 -14.35 3.87 7.95
CA TYR A 116 -15.46 4.24 7.09
C TYR A 116 -15.10 4.08 5.60
N ILE A 117 -16.05 3.58 4.79
CA ILE A 117 -15.88 3.42 3.35
C ILE A 117 -16.28 4.72 2.65
N TYR A 118 -15.30 5.47 2.16
CA TYR A 118 -15.50 6.78 1.52
C TYR A 118 -15.85 6.72 0.04
N ASN A 119 -15.96 5.55 -0.57
CA ASN A 119 -16.09 5.35 -2.02
C ASN A 119 -17.26 6.11 -2.67
N GLN A 120 -18.31 6.44 -1.90
CA GLN A 120 -19.46 7.19 -2.40
C GLN A 120 -19.34 8.71 -2.17
N HIS A 121 -18.34 9.15 -1.41
CA HIS A 121 -18.18 10.54 -0.97
C HIS A 121 -16.86 11.14 -1.44
N MET A 122 -15.88 10.31 -1.79
CA MET A 122 -14.57 10.69 -2.26
C MET A 122 -14.51 10.60 -3.79
N THR A 123 -14.05 11.65 -4.41
CA THR A 123 -13.76 11.64 -5.86
C THR A 123 -12.47 10.87 -6.14
N VAL A 124 -12.29 10.44 -7.39
CA VAL A 124 -11.04 9.83 -7.83
C VAL A 124 -9.86 10.80 -7.69
N GLN A 125 -10.09 12.11 -7.90
CA GLN A 125 -9.04 13.11 -7.76
C GLN A 125 -8.60 13.25 -6.29
N GLU A 126 -9.53 13.29 -5.34
CA GLU A 126 -9.21 13.32 -3.92
C GLU A 126 -8.45 12.06 -3.47
N LEU A 127 -8.79 10.88 -4.00
CA LEU A 127 -8.02 9.66 -3.75
C LEU A 127 -6.58 9.78 -4.26
N ILE A 128 -6.38 10.30 -5.48
CA ILE A 128 -5.07 10.53 -6.09
C ILE A 128 -4.24 11.46 -5.19
N ASP A 129 -4.83 12.56 -4.78
CA ASP A 129 -4.17 13.60 -4.00
C ASP A 129 -3.83 13.10 -2.58
N ILE A 130 -4.75 12.36 -1.91
CA ILE A 130 -4.51 11.75 -0.60
C ILE A 130 -3.35 10.73 -0.68
N VAL A 131 -3.30 9.91 -1.70
CA VAL A 131 -2.21 8.94 -1.89
C VAL A 131 -0.88 9.66 -2.11
N MET A 132 -0.87 10.72 -2.91
CA MET A 132 0.32 11.56 -3.12
C MET A 132 0.79 12.23 -1.83
N PHE A 133 -0.14 12.66 -0.97
CA PHE A 133 0.17 13.22 0.35
C PHE A 133 0.79 12.18 1.29
N LEU A 134 0.21 10.97 1.36
CA LEU A 134 0.61 9.95 2.33
C LEU A 134 1.89 9.20 1.93
N GLN A 135 2.14 8.97 0.65
CA GLN A 135 3.21 8.12 0.16
C GLN A 135 4.61 8.51 0.66
N PRO A 136 5.00 9.80 0.74
CA PRO A 136 6.32 10.21 1.22
C PRO A 136 6.61 9.88 2.70
N TYR A 137 5.59 9.62 3.51
CA TYR A 137 5.76 9.27 4.92
C TYR A 137 6.14 7.81 5.17
N TYR A 138 6.15 6.96 4.14
CA TYR A 138 6.52 5.55 4.27
C TYR A 138 7.98 5.32 3.92
N ASP A 139 8.76 4.84 4.89
CA ASP A 139 10.16 4.49 4.76
C ASP A 139 10.30 2.97 4.62
N VAL A 140 10.75 2.49 3.45
CA VAL A 140 10.94 1.05 3.22
C VAL A 140 12.31 0.64 3.73
N VAL A 141 12.34 -0.16 4.79
CA VAL A 141 13.57 -0.71 5.36
C VAL A 141 13.67 -2.20 5.06
N ALA A 142 14.88 -2.67 4.72
CA ALA A 142 15.13 -4.09 4.54
C ALA A 142 14.84 -4.84 5.85
N PRO A 143 14.11 -5.97 5.83
CA PRO A 143 13.91 -6.78 7.03
C PRO A 143 15.25 -7.31 7.55
N ASP A 144 15.49 -7.16 8.85
CA ASP A 144 16.69 -7.69 9.53
C ASP A 144 16.56 -9.21 9.70
N TYR A 145 16.99 -9.96 8.70
CA TYR A 145 17.05 -11.42 8.76
C TYR A 145 18.24 -11.84 9.61
N ARG A 146 18.07 -11.93 10.92
CA ARG A 146 19.04 -12.62 11.77
C ARG A 146 18.84 -14.12 11.58
N TYR A 147 19.67 -14.72 10.75
CA TYR A 147 19.81 -16.17 10.72
C TYR A 147 20.42 -16.61 12.07
N THR A 148 19.61 -17.15 12.97
CA THR A 148 20.12 -17.96 14.07
C THR A 148 20.63 -19.25 13.46
N VAL A 149 21.95 -19.32 13.23
CA VAL A 149 22.60 -20.60 12.91
C VAL A 149 22.51 -21.43 14.19
N TYR A 150 21.62 -22.43 14.19
CA TYR A 150 21.63 -23.44 15.24
C TYR A 150 22.90 -24.26 15.09
N PRO A 151 23.69 -24.45 16.19
CA PRO A 151 24.88 -25.30 16.18
C PRO A 151 24.54 -26.76 15.97
#